data_c7a9617111d0978841de9bb73d2c4f52
#
_entry.id   c7a9617111d0978841de9bb73d2c4f52
#
_cell.length_a   1.000
_cell.length_b   1.000
_cell.length_c   1.000
_cell.angle_alpha   90.00
_cell.angle_beta   90.00
_cell.angle_gamma   90.00
#
_symmetry.space_group_name_H-M   'P 1'
#
loop_
_entity.id
_entity.type
_entity.pdbx_description
1 polymer ?
#
loop_
_entity_poly.entity_id
_entity_poly.type
_entity_poly.pdbx_seq_one_letter_code
_entity_poly.pdbx_strand_id
1 'polypeptide(L)'
;PRVAFNLDHLFKKAGAHGKMCLSMCMGFGCNAAGVIGCRIIDSPRERLIAIITNNLVPCNGRFPLIIVLSAAFFAFTGSFLDSIIPALSITLIVLVGVSATLAVSYLLTKTLLKGVPSTFTLELPPYRAPQVGRIIYTSIIDRTVFVLLRAAAVAAPAGAVTWLLANIYVGELSILIHAANFLEPLGRAIGLDGFILIAFIAGFPANEIVMPVLLMAYMSTGALTDYESIDSLRQILMSNGWTILTAINVMLFSLLHWPCSTTLLTIKKETGSLKWTFAAFIIPTGIAF
;
A
#
# COMPACT_ATOMS: atom_id res chain seq x y z
N PRO A 1 18.36 -9.28 13.58
CA PRO A 1 17.92 -10.13 14.70
C PRO A 1 17.82 -9.37 16.03
N ARG A 2 18.86 -8.61 16.45
CA ARG A 2 18.85 -7.87 17.73
C ARG A 2 17.73 -6.84 17.83
N VAL A 3 17.47 -6.06 16.77
CA VAL A 3 16.37 -5.10 16.73
C VAL A 3 15.02 -5.81 16.86
N ALA A 4 14.82 -6.91 16.13
CA ALA A 4 13.60 -7.71 16.23
C ALA A 4 13.40 -8.29 17.64
N PHE A 5 14.48 -8.69 18.30
CA PHE A 5 14.43 -9.15 19.67
C PHE A 5 14.04 -8.05 20.67
N ASN A 6 14.63 -6.86 20.53
CA ASN A 6 14.28 -5.72 21.39
C ASN A 6 12.83 -5.27 21.21
N LEU A 7 12.29 -5.37 19.99
CA LEU A 7 10.91 -5.01 19.68
C LEU A 7 9.91 -6.14 20.00
N ASP A 8 10.39 -7.36 20.27
CA ASP A 8 9.54 -8.54 20.52
C ASP A 8 8.52 -8.31 21.65
N HIS A 9 8.93 -7.60 22.71
CA HIS A 9 8.03 -7.25 23.81
C HIS A 9 6.80 -6.44 23.34
N LEU A 10 7.01 -5.52 22.40
CA LEU A 10 5.96 -4.67 21.85
C LEU A 10 5.02 -5.48 20.94
N PHE A 11 5.59 -6.31 20.08
CA PHE A 11 4.82 -7.20 19.20
C PHE A 11 4.07 -8.28 19.98
N LYS A 12 4.65 -8.83 21.05
CA LYS A 12 3.97 -9.79 21.93
C LYS A 12 2.73 -9.21 22.58
N LYS A 13 2.75 -7.95 23.01
CA LYS A 13 1.55 -7.27 23.54
C LYS A 13 0.45 -7.19 22.49
N ALA A 14 0.81 -7.05 21.21
CA ALA A 14 -0.11 -7.12 20.08
C ALA A 14 -0.45 -8.56 19.64
N GLY A 15 -0.01 -9.58 20.37
CA GLY A 15 -0.24 -11.00 20.02
C GLY A 15 0.49 -11.50 18.79
N ALA A 16 1.51 -10.76 18.35
CA ALA A 16 2.36 -11.06 17.20
C ALA A 16 3.79 -11.45 17.64
N HIS A 17 4.66 -11.75 16.71
CA HIS A 17 6.04 -12.18 16.94
C HIS A 17 7.04 -11.08 16.54
N GLY A 18 8.14 -10.90 17.28
CA GLY A 18 9.14 -9.86 17.00
C GLY A 18 9.79 -9.98 15.61
N LYS A 19 9.87 -11.18 15.01
CA LYS A 19 10.29 -11.34 13.61
C LYS A 19 9.39 -10.61 12.62
N MET A 20 8.14 -10.24 12.99
CA MET A 20 7.23 -9.45 12.17
C MET A 20 7.81 -8.06 11.84
N CYS A 21 8.64 -7.49 12.73
CA CYS A 21 9.34 -6.25 12.43
C CYS A 21 10.18 -6.34 11.14
N LEU A 22 10.84 -7.47 10.90
CA LEU A 22 11.67 -7.68 9.69
C LEU A 22 10.80 -7.77 8.42
N SER A 23 9.67 -8.48 8.49
CA SER A 23 8.73 -8.53 7.35
C SER A 23 8.08 -7.18 7.07
N MET A 24 7.78 -6.37 8.10
CA MET A 24 7.32 -5.00 7.94
C MET A 24 8.37 -4.11 7.26
N CYS A 25 9.64 -4.20 7.67
CA CYS A 25 10.74 -3.48 7.00
C CYS A 25 10.84 -3.82 5.50
N MET A 26 10.64 -5.10 5.15
CA MET A 26 10.56 -5.51 3.74
C MET A 26 9.29 -4.98 3.06
N GLY A 27 8.19 -4.86 3.81
CA GLY A 27 6.91 -4.31 3.36
C GLY A 27 7.00 -2.85 2.92
N PHE A 28 7.81 -2.02 3.56
CA PHE A 28 8.08 -0.64 3.13
C PHE A 28 8.67 -0.57 1.71
N GLY A 29 9.46 -1.56 1.32
CA GLY A 29 9.91 -1.68 -0.06
C GLY A 29 8.79 -2.19 -0.96
N CYS A 30 8.25 -3.38 -0.66
CA CYS A 30 7.16 -4.00 -1.40
C CYS A 30 6.37 -4.94 -0.50
N ASN A 31 5.05 -4.75 -0.43
CA ASN A 31 4.19 -5.59 0.41
C ASN A 31 4.25 -7.07 -0.01
N ALA A 32 4.37 -7.38 -1.29
CA ALA A 32 4.56 -8.76 -1.75
C ALA A 32 5.88 -9.37 -1.22
N ALA A 33 6.97 -8.59 -1.19
CA ALA A 33 8.24 -9.02 -0.61
C ALA A 33 8.12 -9.21 0.91
N GLY A 34 7.41 -8.30 1.60
CA GLY A 34 7.09 -8.42 3.02
C GLY A 34 6.33 -9.71 3.34
N VAL A 35 5.32 -10.06 2.52
CA VAL A 35 4.57 -11.32 2.65
C VAL A 35 5.48 -12.54 2.50
N ILE A 36 6.38 -12.55 1.52
CA ILE A 36 7.39 -13.62 1.38
C ILE A 36 8.33 -13.64 2.59
N GLY A 37 8.71 -12.45 3.09
CA GLY A 37 9.54 -12.29 4.29
C GLY A 37 8.93 -12.93 5.55
N CYS A 38 7.60 -13.05 5.62
CA CYS A 38 6.93 -13.71 6.75
C CYS A 38 7.29 -15.19 6.91
N ARG A 39 7.95 -15.82 5.92
CA ARG A 39 8.45 -17.21 6.03
C ARG A 39 9.46 -17.41 7.18
N ILE A 40 10.09 -16.33 7.64
CA ILE A 40 11.02 -16.38 8.80
C ILE A 40 10.31 -16.61 10.13
N ILE A 41 8.97 -16.47 10.18
CA ILE A 41 8.14 -16.68 11.35
C ILE A 41 7.78 -18.16 11.42
N ASP A 42 8.21 -18.85 12.47
CA ASP A 42 8.07 -20.30 12.61
C ASP A 42 6.61 -20.73 12.86
N SER A 43 5.90 -19.97 13.71
CA SER A 43 4.50 -20.23 14.05
C SER A 43 3.58 -19.95 12.85
N PRO A 44 2.84 -20.93 12.33
CA PRO A 44 1.91 -20.73 11.20
C PRO A 44 0.84 -19.69 11.48
N ARG A 45 0.36 -19.60 12.73
CA ARG A 45 -0.62 -18.62 13.19
C ARG A 45 -0.08 -17.19 13.10
N GLU A 46 1.11 -16.97 13.68
CA GLU A 46 1.73 -15.64 13.70
C GLU A 46 2.20 -15.22 12.32
N ARG A 47 2.66 -16.17 11.50
CA ARG A 47 2.96 -15.96 10.10
C ARG A 47 1.74 -15.46 9.35
N LEU A 48 0.57 -16.04 9.59
CA LEU A 48 -0.68 -15.63 8.95
C LEU A 48 -1.12 -14.24 9.40
N ILE A 49 -0.99 -13.90 10.70
CA ILE A 49 -1.23 -12.55 11.21
C ILE A 49 -0.31 -11.56 10.48
N ALA A 50 0.99 -11.84 10.41
CA ALA A 50 1.96 -11.00 9.75
C ALA A 50 1.65 -10.80 8.25
N ILE A 51 1.23 -11.85 7.54
CA ILE A 51 0.83 -11.79 6.13
C ILE A 51 -0.38 -10.86 5.93
N ILE A 52 -1.42 -10.99 6.75
CA ILE A 52 -2.64 -10.20 6.64
C ILE A 52 -2.38 -8.72 6.94
N THR A 53 -1.59 -8.44 7.98
CA THR A 53 -1.36 -7.07 8.46
C THR A 53 -0.24 -6.34 7.74
N ASN A 54 0.60 -7.04 6.96
CA ASN A 54 1.72 -6.42 6.23
C ASN A 54 1.27 -5.33 5.24
N ASN A 55 0.03 -5.40 4.75
CA ASN A 55 -0.50 -4.39 3.83
C ASN A 55 -0.80 -3.03 4.48
N LEU A 56 -0.89 -2.96 5.79
CA LEU A 56 -1.16 -1.71 6.53
C LEU A 56 0.11 -0.84 6.66
N VAL A 57 1.26 -1.35 6.21
CA VAL A 57 2.50 -0.59 6.08
C VAL A 57 2.58 -0.01 4.67
N PRO A 58 2.89 1.30 4.51
CA PRO A 58 3.00 1.90 3.18
C PRO A 58 4.19 1.30 2.42
N CYS A 59 3.94 0.80 1.22
CA CYS A 59 4.97 0.29 0.33
C CYS A 59 5.50 1.41 -0.60
N ASN A 60 6.60 1.13 -1.30
CA ASN A 60 7.19 2.08 -2.24
C ASN A 60 6.19 2.61 -3.29
N GLY A 61 5.21 1.82 -3.71
CA GLY A 61 4.18 2.25 -4.66
C GLY A 61 3.12 3.21 -4.07
N ARG A 62 3.00 3.29 -2.73
CA ARG A 62 2.11 4.24 -2.04
C ARG A 62 2.81 5.53 -1.67
N PHE A 63 4.12 5.49 -1.44
CA PHE A 63 4.91 6.66 -1.04
C PHE A 63 4.83 7.82 -2.04
N PRO A 64 4.92 7.64 -3.38
CA PRO A 64 4.84 8.75 -4.31
C PRO A 64 3.57 9.58 -4.13
N LEU A 65 2.41 8.94 -4.02
CA LEU A 65 1.13 9.60 -3.78
C LEU A 65 1.14 10.39 -2.46
N ILE A 66 1.59 9.76 -1.37
CA ILE A 66 1.64 10.38 -0.03
C ILE A 66 2.61 11.57 -0.03
N ILE A 67 3.81 11.43 -0.63
CA ILE A 67 4.83 12.48 -0.69
C ILE A 67 4.33 13.67 -1.50
N VAL A 68 3.76 13.42 -2.67
CA VAL A 68 3.29 14.47 -3.58
C VAL A 68 2.12 15.25 -2.98
N LEU A 69 1.14 14.57 -2.39
CA LEU A 69 0.02 15.22 -1.71
C LEU A 69 0.49 16.01 -0.49
N SER A 70 1.45 15.46 0.26
CA SER A 70 2.06 16.15 1.38
C SER A 70 2.76 17.44 0.93
N ALA A 71 3.55 17.39 -0.14
CA ALA A 71 4.22 18.57 -0.68
C ALA A 71 3.22 19.57 -1.26
N ALA A 72 2.18 19.12 -1.97
CA ALA A 72 1.20 20.00 -2.61
C ALA A 72 0.32 20.76 -1.61
N PHE A 73 -0.05 20.13 -0.49
CA PHE A 73 -1.03 20.71 0.46
C PHE A 73 -0.44 21.24 1.76
N PHE A 74 0.80 20.89 2.12
CA PHE A 74 1.43 21.29 3.38
C PHE A 74 2.68 22.16 3.22
N ALA A 75 3.14 22.45 2.00
CA ALA A 75 4.16 23.46 1.75
C ALA A 75 3.48 24.81 1.49
N PHE A 76 3.60 25.78 2.43
CA PHE A 76 2.77 26.99 2.39
C PHE A 76 3.52 28.32 2.16
N THR A 77 4.81 28.44 2.46
CA THR A 77 5.40 29.77 2.70
C THR A 77 6.77 30.05 2.05
N GLY A 78 7.33 29.15 1.26
CA GLY A 78 8.70 29.33 0.70
C GLY A 78 9.80 29.43 1.79
N SER A 79 9.51 28.93 3.00
CA SER A 79 10.39 28.97 4.16
C SER A 79 10.93 27.59 4.51
N PHE A 80 11.90 27.51 5.41
CA PHE A 80 12.42 26.26 5.97
C PHE A 80 11.31 25.32 6.51
N LEU A 81 10.20 25.87 6.96
CA LEU A 81 9.02 25.13 7.40
C LEU A 81 8.35 24.30 6.30
N ASP A 82 8.48 24.70 5.04
CA ASP A 82 7.90 23.99 3.88
C ASP A 82 8.52 22.62 3.63
N SER A 83 9.70 22.37 4.16
CA SER A 83 10.31 21.04 4.14
C SER A 83 9.97 20.21 5.38
N ILE A 84 9.76 20.85 6.53
CA ILE A 84 9.53 20.17 7.80
C ILE A 84 8.08 19.64 7.89
N ILE A 85 7.10 20.46 7.54
CA ILE A 85 5.68 20.09 7.68
C ILE A 85 5.29 18.88 6.80
N PRO A 86 5.65 18.85 5.49
CA PRO A 86 5.44 17.66 4.69
C PRO A 86 6.16 16.41 5.24
N ALA A 87 7.42 16.54 5.68
CA ALA A 87 8.16 15.42 6.26
C ALA A 87 7.49 14.91 7.56
N LEU A 88 6.99 15.81 8.39
CA LEU A 88 6.27 15.44 9.61
C LEU A 88 4.94 14.72 9.28
N SER A 89 4.20 15.20 8.28
CA SER A 89 2.95 14.56 7.85
C SER A 89 3.18 13.14 7.33
N ILE A 90 4.22 12.93 6.52
CA ILE A 90 4.62 11.60 6.03
C ILE A 90 5.00 10.70 7.21
N THR A 91 5.80 11.21 8.15
CA THR A 91 6.19 10.47 9.36
C THR A 91 4.97 10.06 10.17
N LEU A 92 4.01 10.97 10.35
CA LEU A 92 2.77 10.68 11.06
C LEU A 92 1.95 9.58 10.37
N ILE A 93 1.83 9.62 9.06
CA ILE A 93 1.15 8.59 8.26
C ILE A 93 1.83 7.22 8.43
N VAL A 94 3.15 7.17 8.40
CA VAL A 94 3.90 5.93 8.66
C VAL A 94 3.62 5.40 10.07
N LEU A 95 3.62 6.26 11.08
CA LEU A 95 3.30 5.88 12.46
C LEU A 95 1.87 5.36 12.60
N VAL A 96 0.90 5.98 11.91
CA VAL A 96 -0.48 5.49 11.82
C VAL A 96 -0.52 4.08 11.22
N GLY A 97 0.20 3.82 10.13
CA GLY A 97 0.29 2.49 9.50
C GLY A 97 0.87 1.42 10.44
N VAL A 98 1.96 1.74 11.13
CA VAL A 98 2.56 0.84 12.13
C VAL A 98 1.59 0.58 13.29
N SER A 99 0.93 1.61 13.80
CA SER A 99 -0.05 1.51 14.88
C SER A 99 -1.27 0.67 14.44
N ALA A 100 -1.78 0.89 13.24
CA ALA A 100 -2.85 0.10 12.64
C ALA A 100 -2.45 -1.38 12.52
N THR A 101 -1.22 -1.65 12.08
CA THR A 101 -0.68 -3.02 11.99
C THR A 101 -0.71 -3.73 13.35
N LEU A 102 -0.24 -3.06 14.41
CA LEU A 102 -0.24 -3.62 15.77
C LEU A 102 -1.67 -3.80 16.31
N ALA A 103 -2.56 -2.82 16.09
CA ALA A 103 -3.95 -2.88 16.51
C ALA A 103 -4.70 -4.04 15.83
N VAL A 104 -4.55 -4.17 14.51
CA VAL A 104 -5.19 -5.26 13.75
C VAL A 104 -4.60 -6.62 14.12
N SER A 105 -3.28 -6.70 14.37
CA SER A 105 -2.66 -7.93 14.88
C SER A 105 -3.26 -8.35 16.23
N TYR A 106 -3.47 -7.40 17.13
CA TYR A 106 -4.12 -7.64 18.42
C TYR A 106 -5.56 -8.12 18.25
N LEU A 107 -6.35 -7.46 17.38
CA LEU A 107 -7.73 -7.84 17.10
C LEU A 107 -7.80 -9.24 16.49
N LEU A 108 -6.95 -9.57 15.51
CA LEU A 108 -6.89 -10.90 14.89
C LEU A 108 -6.56 -11.97 15.91
N THR A 109 -5.64 -11.71 16.84
CA THR A 109 -5.28 -12.62 17.92
C THR A 109 -6.42 -12.88 18.89
N LYS A 110 -7.25 -11.88 19.14
CA LYS A 110 -8.41 -12.00 20.04
C LYS A 110 -9.63 -12.65 19.38
N THR A 111 -9.77 -12.52 18.07
CA THR A 111 -10.98 -12.92 17.33
C THR A 111 -10.77 -14.19 16.51
N LEU A 112 -10.08 -14.08 15.37
CA LEU A 112 -9.99 -15.13 14.34
C LEU A 112 -8.85 -16.12 14.58
N LEU A 113 -7.72 -15.65 15.11
CA LEU A 113 -6.48 -16.41 15.25
C LEU A 113 -6.07 -16.51 16.72
N LYS A 114 -6.96 -17.04 17.57
CA LYS A 114 -6.74 -17.19 19.01
C LYS A 114 -5.54 -18.10 19.27
N GLY A 115 -4.72 -17.77 20.28
CA GLY A 115 -3.59 -18.57 20.72
C GLY A 115 -2.58 -17.76 21.52
N VAL A 116 -1.64 -18.44 22.13
CA VAL A 116 -0.54 -17.84 22.89
C VAL A 116 0.60 -17.49 21.94
N PRO A 117 1.22 -16.30 22.05
CA PRO A 117 2.39 -15.94 21.28
C PRO A 117 3.55 -16.91 21.53
N SER A 118 4.26 -17.26 20.46
CA SER A 118 5.46 -18.10 20.58
C SER A 118 6.61 -17.33 21.22
N THR A 119 7.56 -18.05 21.83
CA THR A 119 8.75 -17.45 22.42
C THR A 119 9.77 -17.16 21.33
N PHE A 120 10.33 -15.95 21.36
CA PHE A 120 11.44 -15.58 20.49
C PHE A 120 12.76 -16.04 21.11
N THR A 121 13.40 -17.03 20.50
CA THR A 121 14.78 -17.41 20.83
C THR A 121 15.73 -16.69 19.89
N LEU A 122 16.67 -15.94 20.45
CA LEU A 122 17.69 -15.24 19.66
C LEU A 122 18.79 -16.24 19.26
N GLU A 123 18.61 -16.91 18.15
CA GLU A 123 19.67 -17.68 17.52
C GLU A 123 20.55 -16.75 16.68
N LEU A 124 21.79 -16.57 17.07
CA LEU A 124 22.80 -15.87 16.29
C LEU A 124 23.56 -16.91 15.46
N PRO A 125 23.25 -17.06 14.16
CA PRO A 125 23.99 -17.97 13.31
C PRO A 125 25.46 -17.55 13.28
N PRO A 126 26.43 -18.50 13.18
CA PRO A 126 27.83 -18.17 13.06
C PRO A 126 28.07 -17.31 11.83
N TYR A 127 28.97 -16.33 11.95
CA TYR A 127 29.34 -15.46 10.84
C TYR A 127 29.89 -16.29 9.68
N ARG A 128 29.29 -16.15 8.51
CA ARG A 128 29.79 -16.71 7.26
C ARG A 128 30.05 -15.57 6.29
N ALA A 129 31.21 -15.59 5.63
CA ALA A 129 31.55 -14.63 4.61
C ALA A 129 30.47 -14.66 3.48
N PRO A 130 29.95 -13.51 3.05
CA PRO A 130 28.92 -13.46 2.04
C PRO A 130 29.44 -13.93 0.68
N GLN A 131 28.74 -14.87 0.05
CA GLN A 131 29.04 -15.30 -1.32
C GLN A 131 28.43 -14.28 -2.30
N VAL A 132 29.11 -13.15 -2.50
CA VAL A 132 28.62 -11.98 -3.23
C VAL A 132 28.07 -12.35 -4.62
N GLY A 133 28.82 -13.13 -5.42
CA GLY A 133 28.37 -13.51 -6.76
C GLY A 133 27.08 -14.32 -6.75
N ARG A 134 26.92 -15.28 -5.82
CA ARG A 134 25.72 -16.08 -5.68
C ARG A 134 24.52 -15.24 -5.21
N ILE A 135 24.78 -14.32 -4.28
CA ILE A 135 23.73 -13.42 -3.75
C ILE A 135 23.22 -12.50 -4.87
N ILE A 136 24.11 -11.90 -5.67
CA ILE A 136 23.74 -11.03 -6.79
C ILE A 136 22.93 -11.83 -7.83
N TYR A 137 23.44 -12.99 -8.26
CA TYR A 137 22.77 -13.83 -9.24
C TYR A 137 21.35 -14.22 -8.78
N THR A 138 21.23 -14.76 -7.57
CA THR A 138 19.94 -15.17 -6.99
C THR A 138 18.97 -13.99 -6.80
N SER A 139 19.50 -12.83 -6.38
CA SER A 139 18.68 -11.64 -6.15
C SER A 139 18.17 -11.04 -7.48
N ILE A 140 19.01 -11.00 -8.51
CA ILE A 140 18.60 -10.47 -9.82
C ILE A 140 17.61 -11.43 -10.49
N ILE A 141 17.97 -12.70 -10.64
CA ILE A 141 17.15 -13.64 -11.41
C ILE A 141 15.91 -14.07 -10.65
N ASP A 142 16.07 -14.63 -9.43
CA ASP A 142 14.95 -15.25 -8.71
C ASP A 142 14.03 -14.25 -8.04
N ARG A 143 14.51 -13.05 -7.74
CA ARG A 143 13.70 -12.05 -7.04
C ARG A 143 13.29 -10.90 -7.95
N THR A 144 14.22 -10.26 -8.66
CA THR A 144 13.90 -9.05 -9.44
C THR A 144 13.19 -9.41 -10.76
N VAL A 145 13.74 -10.31 -11.57
CA VAL A 145 13.16 -10.64 -12.88
C VAL A 145 11.78 -11.30 -12.74
N PHE A 146 11.63 -12.28 -11.85
CA PHE A 146 10.34 -12.94 -11.65
C PHE A 146 9.27 -12.01 -11.07
N VAL A 147 9.62 -11.12 -10.15
CA VAL A 147 8.68 -10.13 -9.61
C VAL A 147 8.30 -9.11 -10.68
N LEU A 148 9.27 -8.63 -11.47
CA LEU A 148 9.04 -7.69 -12.57
C LEU A 148 8.12 -8.29 -13.64
N LEU A 149 8.39 -9.51 -14.10
CA LEU A 149 7.56 -10.20 -15.09
C LEU A 149 6.12 -10.39 -14.58
N ARG A 150 5.96 -10.76 -13.31
CA ARG A 150 4.63 -10.90 -12.69
C ARG A 150 3.91 -9.55 -12.59
N ALA A 151 4.62 -8.49 -12.21
CA ALA A 151 4.06 -7.14 -12.16
C ALA A 151 3.64 -6.69 -13.56
N ALA A 152 4.48 -6.87 -14.58
CA ALA A 152 4.18 -6.54 -15.97
C ALA A 152 2.98 -7.34 -16.51
N ALA A 153 2.90 -8.64 -16.22
CA ALA A 153 1.79 -9.50 -16.65
C ALA A 153 0.44 -9.09 -16.07
N VAL A 154 0.41 -8.39 -14.94
CA VAL A 154 -0.82 -7.86 -14.34
C VAL A 154 -1.05 -6.41 -14.74
N ALA A 155 -0.02 -5.59 -14.78
CA ALA A 155 -0.13 -4.16 -15.08
C ALA A 155 -0.50 -3.89 -16.55
N ALA A 156 0.03 -4.68 -17.50
CA ALA A 156 -0.25 -4.48 -18.91
C ALA A 156 -1.75 -4.68 -19.29
N PRO A 157 -2.42 -5.79 -18.91
CA PRO A 157 -3.85 -5.94 -19.16
C PRO A 157 -4.69 -4.90 -18.43
N ALA A 158 -4.31 -4.54 -17.20
CA ALA A 158 -5.05 -3.55 -16.44
C ALA A 158 -4.90 -2.14 -17.02
N GLY A 159 -3.71 -1.77 -17.49
CA GLY A 159 -3.49 -0.53 -18.23
C GLY A 159 -4.34 -0.48 -19.50
N ALA A 160 -4.40 -1.58 -20.26
CA ALA A 160 -5.26 -1.69 -21.43
C ALA A 160 -6.75 -1.51 -21.08
N VAL A 161 -7.24 -2.14 -20.01
CA VAL A 161 -8.62 -1.98 -19.53
C VAL A 161 -8.90 -0.54 -19.12
N THR A 162 -8.00 0.08 -18.35
CA THR A 162 -8.13 1.49 -17.91
C THR A 162 -8.17 2.42 -19.11
N TRP A 163 -7.31 2.20 -20.12
CA TRP A 163 -7.30 2.95 -21.36
C TRP A 163 -8.62 2.80 -22.12
N LEU A 164 -9.13 1.57 -22.26
CA LEU A 164 -10.43 1.31 -22.89
C LEU A 164 -11.57 2.04 -22.16
N LEU A 165 -11.62 1.97 -20.84
CA LEU A 165 -12.63 2.66 -20.03
C LEU A 165 -12.58 4.18 -20.18
N ALA A 166 -11.40 4.75 -20.37
CA ALA A 166 -11.21 6.19 -20.58
C ALA A 166 -11.57 6.65 -22.00
N ASN A 167 -11.39 5.78 -23.01
CA ASN A 167 -11.54 6.15 -24.43
C ASN A 167 -12.81 5.61 -25.08
N ILE A 168 -13.60 4.78 -24.42
CA ILE A 168 -14.91 4.38 -24.90
C ILE A 168 -15.96 5.34 -24.32
N TYR A 169 -16.66 6.02 -25.20
CA TYR A 169 -17.70 6.99 -24.85
C TYR A 169 -19.09 6.35 -24.95
N VAL A 170 -19.93 6.63 -23.96
CA VAL A 170 -21.35 6.32 -23.97
C VAL A 170 -22.10 7.66 -23.88
N GLY A 171 -22.61 8.14 -25.00
CA GLY A 171 -23.06 9.51 -25.11
C GLY A 171 -21.90 10.51 -25.19
N GLU A 172 -21.94 11.54 -24.35
CA GLU A 172 -20.90 12.58 -24.28
C GLU A 172 -19.78 12.27 -23.26
N LEU A 173 -19.95 11.23 -22.44
CA LEU A 173 -19.03 10.90 -21.34
C LEU A 173 -18.35 9.55 -21.54
N SER A 174 -17.10 9.43 -21.12
CA SER A 174 -16.41 8.15 -21.11
C SER A 174 -16.99 7.20 -20.05
N ILE A 175 -16.82 5.90 -20.26
CA ILE A 175 -17.26 4.87 -19.29
C ILE A 175 -16.61 5.12 -17.94
N LEU A 176 -15.38 5.59 -17.91
CA LEU A 176 -14.64 5.89 -16.67
C LEU A 176 -15.36 7.00 -15.87
N ILE A 177 -15.84 8.06 -16.53
CA ILE A 177 -16.60 9.14 -15.88
C ILE A 177 -17.96 8.64 -15.38
N HIS A 178 -18.65 7.78 -16.15
CA HIS A 178 -19.89 7.16 -15.68
C HIS A 178 -19.66 6.31 -14.42
N ALA A 179 -18.57 5.53 -14.38
CA ALA A 179 -18.20 4.75 -13.21
C ALA A 179 -17.84 5.64 -12.00
N ALA A 180 -17.14 6.75 -12.24
CA ALA A 180 -16.84 7.73 -11.18
C ALA A 180 -18.13 8.34 -10.61
N ASN A 181 -19.05 8.78 -11.46
CA ASN A 181 -20.34 9.32 -11.02
C ASN A 181 -21.20 8.29 -10.26
N PHE A 182 -21.13 7.02 -10.63
CA PHE A 182 -21.80 5.95 -9.89
C PHE A 182 -21.21 5.74 -8.48
N LEU A 183 -19.90 5.92 -8.34
CA LEU A 183 -19.18 5.80 -7.04
C LEU A 183 -19.24 7.08 -6.21
N GLU A 184 -19.69 8.20 -6.77
CA GLU A 184 -19.72 9.50 -6.10
C GLU A 184 -20.44 9.49 -4.74
N PRO A 185 -21.66 8.90 -4.57
CA PRO A 185 -22.32 8.87 -3.27
C PRO A 185 -21.52 8.11 -2.20
N LEU A 186 -20.82 7.03 -2.61
CA LEU A 186 -19.95 6.27 -1.71
C LEU A 186 -18.69 7.08 -1.36
N GLY A 187 -18.08 7.74 -2.36
CA GLY A 187 -16.92 8.60 -2.14
C GLY A 187 -17.21 9.71 -1.15
N ARG A 188 -18.32 10.45 -1.34
CA ARG A 188 -18.72 11.54 -0.44
C ARG A 188 -18.97 11.08 1.00
N ALA A 189 -19.48 9.87 1.20
CA ALA A 189 -19.72 9.33 2.54
C ALA A 189 -18.43 9.17 3.36
N ILE A 190 -17.28 8.98 2.71
CA ILE A 190 -15.96 8.83 3.35
C ILE A 190 -15.07 10.07 3.17
N GLY A 191 -15.61 11.18 2.64
CA GLY A 191 -14.87 12.42 2.42
C GLY A 191 -13.90 12.37 1.23
N LEU A 192 -14.18 11.51 0.26
CA LEU A 192 -13.53 11.40 -1.05
C LEU A 192 -14.52 11.77 -2.15
N ASP A 193 -14.14 11.62 -3.41
CA ASP A 193 -15.04 11.70 -4.57
C ASP A 193 -15.02 10.40 -5.39
N GLY A 194 -15.92 10.29 -6.36
CA GLY A 194 -16.01 9.11 -7.20
C GLY A 194 -14.80 8.95 -8.13
N PHE A 195 -14.15 10.05 -8.52
CA PHE A 195 -12.93 10.04 -9.34
C PHE A 195 -11.75 9.48 -8.57
N ILE A 196 -11.62 9.82 -7.28
CA ILE A 196 -10.61 9.26 -6.39
C ILE A 196 -10.83 7.75 -6.25
N LEU A 197 -12.07 7.30 -5.97
CA LEU A 197 -12.36 5.87 -5.82
C LEU A 197 -12.07 5.08 -7.11
N ILE A 198 -12.48 5.57 -8.27
CA ILE A 198 -12.20 4.87 -9.52
C ILE A 198 -10.71 4.83 -9.83
N ALA A 199 -9.94 5.87 -9.47
CA ALA A 199 -8.49 5.88 -9.60
C ALA A 199 -7.83 4.81 -8.73
N PHE A 200 -8.29 4.60 -7.50
CA PHE A 200 -7.81 3.51 -6.64
C PHE A 200 -8.22 2.13 -7.15
N ILE A 201 -9.40 1.97 -7.71
CA ILE A 201 -9.85 0.71 -8.34
C ILE A 201 -9.00 0.42 -9.58
N ALA A 202 -8.79 1.40 -10.46
CA ALA A 202 -7.91 1.25 -11.62
C ALA A 202 -6.44 1.06 -11.22
N GLY A 203 -6.01 1.63 -10.09
CA GLY A 203 -4.71 1.44 -9.46
C GLY A 203 -4.49 0.08 -8.77
N PHE A 204 -5.49 -0.79 -8.74
CA PHE A 204 -5.40 -2.11 -8.12
C PHE A 204 -4.23 -2.98 -8.61
N PRO A 205 -3.80 -2.95 -9.88
CA PRO A 205 -2.61 -3.67 -10.34
C PRO A 205 -1.32 -3.12 -9.76
N ALA A 206 -1.20 -1.78 -9.70
CA ALA A 206 -0.01 -1.07 -9.26
C ALA A 206 -0.42 0.29 -8.66
N ASN A 207 -0.12 0.51 -7.38
CA ASN A 207 -0.53 1.73 -6.67
C ASN A 207 0.12 3.02 -7.23
N GLU A 208 1.21 2.90 -7.98
CA GLU A 208 1.89 4.03 -8.60
C GLU A 208 1.03 4.75 -9.66
N ILE A 209 0.10 4.04 -10.30
CA ILE A 209 -0.73 4.63 -11.37
C ILE A 209 -1.95 5.39 -10.85
N VAL A 210 -2.23 5.39 -9.55
CA VAL A 210 -3.40 6.06 -8.98
C VAL A 210 -3.41 7.55 -9.33
N MET A 211 -2.29 8.28 -9.14
CA MET A 211 -2.22 9.70 -9.44
C MET A 211 -2.35 9.99 -10.95
N PRO A 212 -1.62 9.34 -11.85
CA PRO A 212 -1.82 9.52 -13.29
C PRO A 212 -3.25 9.23 -13.77
N VAL A 213 -3.91 8.20 -13.24
CA VAL A 213 -5.31 7.88 -13.57
C VAL A 213 -6.26 8.95 -13.05
N LEU A 214 -6.04 9.45 -11.85
CA LEU A 214 -6.84 10.53 -11.27
C LEU A 214 -6.75 11.81 -12.10
N LEU A 215 -5.55 12.21 -12.50
CA LEU A 215 -5.34 13.37 -13.37
C LEU A 215 -5.97 13.17 -14.74
N MET A 216 -5.81 12.00 -15.34
CA MET A 216 -6.47 11.64 -16.60
C MET A 216 -8.00 11.79 -16.49
N ALA A 217 -8.59 11.35 -15.38
CA ALA A 217 -10.03 11.43 -15.15
C ALA A 217 -10.51 12.88 -14.97
N TYR A 218 -9.81 13.69 -14.18
CA TYR A 218 -10.15 15.10 -13.96
C TYR A 218 -9.97 15.96 -15.22
N MET A 219 -8.90 15.71 -15.97
CA MET A 219 -8.60 16.47 -17.18
C MET A 219 -9.33 15.93 -18.43
N SER A 220 -9.97 14.78 -18.34
CA SER A 220 -10.64 14.07 -19.44
C SER A 220 -9.73 13.88 -20.68
N THR A 221 -8.44 13.64 -20.48
CA THR A 221 -7.43 13.57 -21.55
C THR A 221 -7.44 12.24 -22.32
N GLY A 222 -8.10 11.20 -21.79
CA GLY A 222 -8.11 9.87 -22.40
C GLY A 222 -6.76 9.13 -22.39
N ALA A 223 -5.71 9.74 -21.86
CA ALA A 223 -4.37 9.16 -21.71
C ALA A 223 -3.83 9.47 -20.31
N LEU A 224 -2.98 8.59 -19.80
CA LEU A 224 -2.30 8.83 -18.52
C LEU A 224 -1.48 10.11 -18.62
N THR A 225 -1.75 11.03 -17.71
CA THR A 225 -1.17 12.37 -17.70
C THR A 225 -0.32 12.51 -16.44
N ASP A 226 0.85 13.10 -16.60
CA ASP A 226 1.72 13.50 -15.50
C ASP A 226 1.61 15.02 -15.26
N TYR A 227 2.06 15.47 -14.09
CA TYR A 227 2.08 16.89 -13.74
C TYR A 227 3.49 17.45 -13.96
N GLU A 228 3.56 18.70 -14.49
CA GLU A 228 4.84 19.36 -14.76
C GLU A 228 5.51 19.89 -13.49
N SER A 229 4.72 20.30 -12.50
CA SER A 229 5.19 20.82 -11.22
C SER A 229 4.19 20.55 -10.09
N ILE A 230 4.67 20.61 -8.85
CA ILE A 230 3.79 20.44 -7.65
C ILE A 230 2.71 21.52 -7.61
N ASP A 231 3.05 22.74 -8.04
CA ASP A 231 2.09 23.86 -8.06
C ASP A 231 0.99 23.65 -9.12
N SER A 232 1.33 23.16 -10.31
CA SER A 232 0.33 22.83 -11.32
C SER A 232 -0.60 21.71 -10.85
N LEU A 233 -0.05 20.69 -10.21
CA LEU A 233 -0.84 19.62 -9.59
C LEU A 233 -1.80 20.18 -8.53
N ARG A 234 -1.29 21.01 -7.62
CA ARG A 234 -2.11 21.65 -6.59
C ARG A 234 -3.28 22.43 -7.19
N GLN A 235 -3.02 23.23 -8.24
CA GLN A 235 -4.07 23.99 -8.93
C GLN A 235 -5.13 23.06 -9.54
N ILE A 236 -4.73 21.97 -10.21
CA ILE A 236 -5.65 21.01 -10.79
C ILE A 236 -6.52 20.37 -9.70
N LEU A 237 -5.93 19.95 -8.60
CA LEU A 237 -6.67 19.34 -7.49
C LEU A 237 -7.62 20.33 -6.82
N MET A 238 -7.16 21.56 -6.54
CA MET A 238 -8.01 22.60 -5.93
C MET A 238 -9.15 23.03 -6.83
N SER A 239 -8.95 23.13 -8.16
CA SER A 239 -10.03 23.43 -9.12
C SER A 239 -11.10 22.35 -9.17
N ASN A 240 -10.75 21.10 -8.82
CA ASN A 240 -11.67 19.98 -8.67
C ASN A 240 -12.22 19.83 -7.23
N GLY A 241 -12.13 20.87 -6.40
CA GLY A 241 -12.75 20.91 -5.07
C GLY A 241 -11.95 20.25 -3.95
N TRP A 242 -10.67 19.94 -4.18
CA TRP A 242 -9.83 19.37 -3.11
C TRP A 242 -9.53 20.41 -2.02
N THR A 243 -9.63 19.93 -0.81
CA THR A 243 -9.22 20.64 0.40
C THR A 243 -8.07 19.91 1.08
N ILE A 244 -7.48 20.55 2.10
CA ILE A 244 -6.48 19.89 2.96
C ILE A 244 -7.07 18.61 3.59
N LEU A 245 -8.36 18.65 3.97
CA LEU A 245 -9.04 17.50 4.55
C LEU A 245 -9.15 16.34 3.53
N THR A 246 -9.51 16.67 2.28
CA THR A 246 -9.56 15.67 1.18
C THR A 246 -8.17 15.05 0.97
N ALA A 247 -7.11 15.85 0.97
CA ALA A 247 -5.74 15.35 0.83
C ALA A 247 -5.36 14.39 1.98
N ILE A 248 -5.70 14.73 3.23
CA ILE A 248 -5.48 13.86 4.39
C ILE A 248 -6.27 12.56 4.24
N ASN A 249 -7.54 12.62 3.86
CA ASN A 249 -8.38 11.44 3.66
C ASN A 249 -7.81 10.53 2.56
N VAL A 250 -7.35 11.09 1.45
CA VAL A 250 -6.72 10.31 0.36
C VAL A 250 -5.42 9.66 0.83
N MET A 251 -4.58 10.37 1.61
CA MET A 251 -3.35 9.80 2.16
C MET A 251 -3.65 8.65 3.13
N LEU A 252 -4.65 8.79 4.02
CA LEU A 252 -5.09 7.75 4.94
C LEU A 252 -5.72 6.57 4.19
N PHE A 253 -6.57 6.85 3.21
CA PHE A 253 -7.16 5.82 2.37
C PHE A 253 -6.08 5.07 1.59
N SER A 254 -5.11 5.77 1.00
CA SER A 254 -3.95 5.17 0.33
C SER A 254 -3.15 4.25 1.24
N LEU A 255 -3.03 4.59 2.53
CA LEU A 255 -2.35 3.77 3.53
C LEU A 255 -3.13 2.49 3.85
N LEU A 256 -4.43 2.59 4.07
CA LEU A 256 -5.25 1.55 4.71
C LEU A 256 -6.06 0.70 3.73
N HIS A 257 -6.21 1.13 2.46
CA HIS A 257 -7.02 0.41 1.47
C HIS A 257 -6.46 -0.98 1.11
N TRP A 258 -7.17 -1.71 0.27
CA TRP A 258 -6.82 -3.07 -0.18
C TRP A 258 -5.39 -3.19 -0.73
N PRO A 259 -4.75 -4.37 -0.60
CA PRO A 259 -3.45 -4.65 -1.20
C PRO A 259 -3.53 -4.71 -2.73
N CYS A 260 -2.44 -4.36 -3.40
CA CYS A 260 -2.37 -4.51 -4.85
C CYS A 260 -2.48 -5.99 -5.29
N SER A 261 -2.87 -6.23 -6.53
CA SER A 261 -3.09 -7.56 -7.08
C SER A 261 -1.88 -8.49 -6.94
N THR A 262 -0.67 -7.96 -7.14
CA THR A 262 0.59 -8.70 -6.97
C THR A 262 0.74 -9.21 -5.53
N THR A 263 0.38 -8.37 -4.54
CA THR A 263 0.41 -8.77 -3.13
C THR A 263 -0.63 -9.85 -2.84
N LEU A 264 -1.87 -9.71 -3.35
CA LEU A 264 -2.92 -10.73 -3.17
C LEU A 264 -2.55 -12.07 -3.80
N LEU A 265 -1.99 -12.06 -5.00
CA LEU A 265 -1.48 -13.28 -5.66
C LEU A 265 -0.37 -13.94 -4.85
N THR A 266 0.49 -13.12 -4.22
CA THR A 266 1.54 -13.63 -3.34
C THR A 266 0.95 -14.21 -2.06
N ILE A 267 -0.01 -13.55 -1.42
CA ILE A 267 -0.74 -14.08 -0.25
C ILE A 267 -1.40 -15.41 -0.58
N LYS A 268 -2.09 -15.52 -1.72
CA LYS A 268 -2.68 -16.77 -2.17
C LYS A 268 -1.64 -17.88 -2.30
N LYS A 269 -0.47 -17.58 -2.85
CA LYS A 269 0.62 -18.54 -3.01
C LYS A 269 1.22 -18.96 -1.66
N GLU A 270 1.42 -18.02 -0.73
CA GLU A 270 2.03 -18.28 0.57
C GLU A 270 1.09 -18.98 1.56
N THR A 271 -0.20 -18.70 1.49
CA THR A 271 -1.20 -19.29 2.40
C THR A 271 -1.85 -20.55 1.83
N GLY A 272 -1.80 -20.76 0.51
CA GLY A 272 -2.53 -21.84 -0.17
C GLY A 272 -4.06 -21.73 -0.05
N SER A 273 -4.61 -20.61 0.42
CA SER A 273 -6.00 -20.48 0.80
C SER A 273 -6.66 -19.21 0.23
N LEU A 274 -7.74 -19.37 -0.51
CA LEU A 274 -8.57 -18.26 -0.98
C LEU A 274 -9.24 -17.52 0.18
N LYS A 275 -9.63 -18.23 1.26
CA LYS A 275 -10.24 -17.63 2.44
C LYS A 275 -9.34 -16.56 3.06
N TRP A 276 -8.06 -16.85 3.25
CA TRP A 276 -7.13 -15.91 3.85
C TRP A 276 -6.72 -14.80 2.89
N THR A 277 -6.70 -15.08 1.58
CA THR A 277 -6.50 -14.04 0.57
C THR A 277 -7.66 -13.04 0.59
N PHE A 278 -8.89 -13.54 0.70
CA PHE A 278 -10.08 -12.69 0.79
C PHE A 278 -10.11 -11.90 2.11
N ALA A 279 -9.73 -12.53 3.23
CA ALA A 279 -9.60 -11.83 4.52
C ALA A 279 -8.56 -10.69 4.44
N ALA A 280 -7.41 -10.93 3.78
CA ALA A 280 -6.37 -9.92 3.58
C ALA A 280 -6.81 -8.77 2.64
N PHE A 281 -7.84 -8.97 1.83
CA PHE A 281 -8.47 -7.90 1.04
C PHE A 281 -9.52 -7.14 1.86
N ILE A 282 -10.43 -7.85 2.54
CA ILE A 282 -11.59 -7.26 3.23
C ILE A 282 -11.16 -6.50 4.49
N ILE A 283 -10.19 -7.00 5.27
CA ILE A 283 -9.81 -6.37 6.55
C ILE A 283 -9.24 -4.96 6.32
N PRO A 284 -8.23 -4.74 5.48
CA PRO A 284 -7.76 -3.39 5.19
C PRO A 284 -8.84 -2.52 4.55
N THR A 285 -9.63 -3.07 3.62
CA THR A 285 -10.74 -2.35 2.99
C THR A 285 -11.73 -1.83 4.02
N GLY A 286 -12.18 -2.70 4.95
CA GLY A 286 -13.12 -2.31 6.00
C GLY A 286 -12.54 -1.31 7.03
N ILE A 287 -11.22 -1.19 7.12
CA ILE A 287 -10.56 -0.18 7.97
C ILE A 287 -10.45 1.16 7.21
N ALA A 288 -10.31 1.11 5.89
CA ALA A 288 -10.18 2.30 5.04
C ALA A 288 -11.53 3.03 4.84
N PHE A 289 -12.66 2.31 4.90
CA PHE A 289 -14.04 2.84 4.84
C PHE A 289 -14.61 3.10 6.23
#